data_25122388fec8939c7d164eedf324d0ff
#
_entry.id   25122388fec8939c7d164eedf324d0ff
#
_cell.length_a   1.000
_cell.length_b   1.000
_cell.length_c   1.000
_cell.angle_alpha   90.00
_cell.angle_beta   90.00
_cell.angle_gamma   90.00
#
_symmetry.space_group_name_H-M   'P 1'
#
loop_
_entity.id
_entity.type
_entity.pdbx_description
1 polymer ?
#
loop_
_entity_poly.entity_id
_entity_poly.type
_entity_poly.pdbx_seq_one_letter_code
_entity_poly.pdbx_strand_id
1 'polypeptide(L)'
;INLDKWNSLDAATQELMTSQIATEFEAPAWASAQDALTNDVACLTGNGTCPSGDSRSMVLVDVSDADFAKAREILETEVLPDWAARAGAEWTARWNDSVGKVVGVTIAAN
;
A
#
# COMPACT_ATOMS: atom_id res chain seq x y z
N ILE A 1 -8.43 -10.11 -14.19
CA ILE A 1 -9.58 -10.84 -14.79
C ILE A 1 -9.76 -10.41 -16.24
N ASN A 2 -10.20 -11.33 -17.11
CA ASN A 2 -10.57 -10.97 -18.48
C ASN A 2 -11.92 -10.23 -18.47
N LEU A 3 -11.96 -9.01 -18.99
CA LEU A 3 -13.15 -8.14 -18.94
C LEU A 3 -14.32 -8.67 -19.77
N ASP A 4 -14.07 -9.32 -20.91
CA ASP A 4 -15.16 -9.88 -21.72
C ASP A 4 -15.86 -11.01 -20.97
N LYS A 5 -15.09 -11.85 -20.27
CA LYS A 5 -15.64 -12.90 -19.42
C LYS A 5 -16.37 -12.35 -18.22
N TRP A 6 -15.81 -11.35 -17.57
CA TRP A 6 -16.47 -10.67 -16.46
C TRP A 6 -17.80 -10.03 -16.90
N ASN A 7 -17.79 -9.31 -18.00
CA ASN A 7 -18.98 -8.65 -18.53
C ASN A 7 -20.03 -9.62 -19.10
N SER A 8 -19.67 -10.88 -19.33
CA SER A 8 -20.63 -11.93 -19.72
C SER A 8 -21.41 -12.53 -18.55
N LEU A 9 -21.01 -12.24 -17.31
CA LEU A 9 -21.75 -12.64 -16.11
C LEU A 9 -22.91 -11.68 -15.86
N ASP A 10 -24.00 -12.20 -15.30
CA ASP A 10 -25.09 -11.35 -14.83
C ASP A 10 -24.68 -10.53 -13.57
N ALA A 11 -25.39 -9.44 -13.34
CA ALA A 11 -25.05 -8.49 -12.27
C ALA A 11 -25.07 -9.15 -10.87
N ALA A 12 -26.00 -10.08 -10.61
CA ALA A 12 -26.08 -10.76 -9.32
C ALA A 12 -24.87 -11.67 -9.09
N THR A 13 -24.39 -12.34 -10.12
CA THR A 13 -23.16 -13.15 -10.06
C THR A 13 -21.94 -12.27 -9.85
N GLN A 14 -21.83 -11.14 -10.55
CA GLN A 14 -20.73 -10.16 -10.35
C GLN A 14 -20.71 -9.63 -8.92
N GLU A 15 -21.87 -9.23 -8.37
CA GLU A 15 -21.98 -8.74 -7.00
C GLU A 15 -21.63 -9.82 -5.96
N LEU A 16 -22.14 -11.04 -6.15
CA LEU A 16 -21.80 -12.16 -5.27
C LEU A 16 -20.29 -12.43 -5.26
N MET A 17 -19.66 -12.51 -6.43
CA MET A 17 -18.21 -12.74 -6.52
C MET A 17 -17.42 -11.60 -5.86
N THR A 18 -17.79 -10.34 -6.11
CA THR A 18 -17.11 -9.18 -5.54
C THR A 18 -17.23 -9.16 -4.02
N SER A 19 -18.44 -9.40 -3.48
CA SER A 19 -18.66 -9.43 -2.04
C SER A 19 -17.92 -10.58 -1.35
N GLN A 20 -17.92 -11.77 -1.95
CA GLN A 20 -17.20 -12.92 -1.38
C GLN A 20 -15.68 -12.71 -1.41
N ILE A 21 -15.13 -12.15 -2.49
CA ILE A 21 -13.70 -11.81 -2.55
C ILE A 21 -13.36 -10.77 -1.46
N ALA A 22 -14.17 -9.74 -1.30
CA ALA A 22 -13.92 -8.71 -0.31
C ALA A 22 -13.96 -9.25 1.14
N THR A 23 -14.93 -10.11 1.47
CA THR A 23 -15.12 -10.60 2.83
C THR A 23 -14.24 -11.81 3.18
N GLU A 24 -14.10 -12.76 2.26
CA GLU A 24 -13.45 -14.04 2.53
C GLU A 24 -11.95 -14.01 2.19
N PHE A 25 -11.51 -13.08 1.35
CA PHE A 25 -10.12 -13.00 0.92
C PHE A 25 -9.46 -11.65 1.27
N GLU A 26 -9.99 -10.53 0.79
CA GLU A 26 -9.30 -9.24 0.92
C GLU A 26 -9.21 -8.78 2.39
N ALA A 27 -10.30 -8.79 3.13
CA ALA A 27 -10.30 -8.34 4.51
C ALA A 27 -9.37 -9.19 5.41
N PRO A 28 -9.42 -10.53 5.39
CA PRO A 28 -8.46 -11.36 6.13
C PRO A 28 -7.02 -11.20 5.66
N ALA A 29 -6.77 -11.03 4.36
CA ALA A 29 -5.42 -10.83 3.82
C ALA A 29 -4.80 -9.52 4.31
N TRP A 30 -5.57 -8.43 4.30
CA TRP A 30 -5.10 -7.14 4.83
C TRP A 30 -4.87 -7.18 6.34
N ALA A 31 -5.76 -7.81 7.11
CA ALA A 31 -5.56 -7.99 8.54
C ALA A 31 -4.28 -8.80 8.83
N SER A 32 -4.08 -9.91 8.12
CA SER A 32 -2.87 -10.74 8.23
C SER A 32 -1.60 -9.97 7.85
N ALA A 33 -1.66 -9.11 6.84
CA ALA A 33 -0.50 -8.30 6.43
C ALA A 33 -0.10 -7.27 7.51
N GLN A 34 -1.08 -6.67 8.20
CA GLN A 34 -0.80 -5.75 9.31
C GLN A 34 -0.20 -6.47 10.52
N ASP A 35 -0.75 -7.64 10.87
CA ASP A 35 -0.22 -8.48 11.95
C ASP A 35 1.21 -8.93 11.63
N ALA A 36 1.49 -9.29 10.36
CA ALA A 36 2.82 -9.69 9.92
C ALA A 36 3.86 -8.59 10.14
N LEU A 37 3.55 -7.33 9.81
CA LEU A 37 4.47 -6.20 10.04
C LEU A 37 4.92 -6.10 11.50
N THR A 38 3.99 -6.23 12.45
CA THR A 38 4.30 -6.19 13.89
C THR A 38 5.06 -7.42 14.35
N ASN A 39 4.60 -8.59 13.93
CA ASN A 39 5.19 -9.87 14.31
C ASN A 39 6.60 -10.05 13.73
N ASP A 40 6.83 -9.62 12.50
CA ASP A 40 8.14 -9.73 11.84
C ASP A 40 9.18 -8.86 12.54
N VAL A 41 8.82 -7.64 12.95
CA VAL A 41 9.71 -6.80 13.77
C VAL A 41 10.02 -7.48 15.12
N ALA A 42 9.02 -8.04 15.80
CA ALA A 42 9.22 -8.76 17.07
C ALA A 42 10.13 -9.98 16.89
N CYS A 43 9.92 -10.75 15.80
CA CYS A 43 10.77 -11.90 15.48
C CYS A 43 12.22 -11.48 15.17
N LEU A 44 12.41 -10.44 14.39
CA LEU A 44 13.75 -9.97 13.99
C LEU A 44 14.52 -9.36 15.15
N THR A 45 13.86 -8.64 16.04
CA THR A 45 14.52 -7.95 17.16
C THR A 45 14.59 -8.78 18.44
N GLY A 46 13.76 -9.79 18.56
CA GLY A 46 13.58 -10.53 19.83
C GLY A 46 12.80 -9.74 20.88
N ASN A 47 12.20 -8.62 20.53
CA ASN A 47 11.42 -7.76 21.42
C ASN A 47 9.93 -8.04 21.24
N GLY A 48 9.44 -9.11 21.89
CA GLY A 48 8.03 -9.49 21.86
C GLY A 48 7.82 -10.95 21.48
N THR A 49 6.55 -11.30 21.23
CA THR A 49 6.19 -12.66 20.83
C THR A 49 6.48 -12.86 19.35
N CYS A 50 7.22 -13.91 19.02
CA CYS A 50 7.48 -14.31 17.64
C CYS A 50 6.63 -15.55 17.29
N PRO A 51 5.50 -15.39 16.58
CA PRO A 51 4.61 -16.50 16.25
C PRO A 51 5.21 -17.52 15.28
N SER A 52 6.18 -17.10 14.47
CA SER A 52 6.85 -17.96 13.47
C SER A 52 7.98 -18.82 14.05
N GLY A 53 8.29 -18.71 15.35
CA GLY A 53 9.26 -19.57 16.03
C GLY A 53 10.50 -18.84 16.51
N ASP A 54 11.62 -18.96 15.81
CA ASP A 54 12.92 -18.47 16.29
C ASP A 54 13.07 -16.95 16.15
N SER A 55 13.15 -16.26 17.27
CA SER A 55 13.49 -14.82 17.27
C SER A 55 14.98 -14.59 17.01
N ARG A 56 15.30 -13.43 16.47
CA ARG A 56 16.66 -12.95 16.20
C ARG A 56 17.00 -11.80 17.16
N SER A 57 18.20 -11.30 17.07
CA SER A 57 18.69 -10.22 17.93
C SER A 57 19.13 -9.00 17.11
N MET A 58 18.36 -8.66 16.06
CA MET A 58 18.62 -7.47 15.26
C MET A 58 18.26 -6.20 16.02
N VAL A 59 18.96 -5.13 15.76
CA VAL A 59 18.65 -3.82 16.32
C VAL A 59 17.71 -3.07 15.37
N LEU A 60 16.54 -2.69 15.88
CA LEU A 60 15.67 -1.76 15.16
C LEU A 60 16.27 -0.37 15.25
N VAL A 61 16.52 0.24 14.11
CA VAL A 61 16.97 1.64 14.02
C VAL A 61 15.76 2.47 13.67
N ASP A 62 15.35 3.33 14.58
CA ASP A 62 14.25 4.26 14.36
C ASP A 62 14.67 5.32 13.34
N VAL A 63 13.76 5.61 12.41
CA VAL A 63 13.95 6.69 11.45
C VAL A 63 13.62 8.01 12.14
N SER A 64 14.52 8.99 12.05
CA SER A 64 14.29 10.31 12.65
C SER A 64 13.25 11.11 11.85
N ASP A 65 12.59 12.07 12.53
CA ASP A 65 11.68 12.99 11.86
C ASP A 65 12.37 13.78 10.73
N ALA A 66 13.66 14.08 10.89
CA ALA A 66 14.46 14.75 9.86
C ALA A 66 14.64 13.88 8.62
N ASP A 67 14.86 12.56 8.79
CA ASP A 67 14.98 11.62 7.67
C ASP A 67 13.64 11.44 6.96
N PHE A 68 12.53 11.35 7.71
CA PHE A 68 11.18 11.33 7.13
C PHE A 68 10.89 12.60 6.33
N ALA A 69 11.21 13.77 6.88
CA ALA A 69 11.03 15.04 6.19
C ALA A 69 11.87 15.11 4.91
N LYS A 70 13.12 14.60 4.95
CA LYS A 70 13.99 14.57 3.78
C LYS A 70 13.51 13.57 2.72
N ALA A 71 13.05 12.40 3.13
CA ALA A 71 12.45 11.43 2.21
C ALA A 71 11.19 11.99 1.53
N ARG A 72 10.35 12.68 2.29
CA ARG A 72 9.16 13.35 1.75
C ARG A 72 9.51 14.48 0.78
N GLU A 73 10.47 15.31 1.12
CA GLU A 73 10.99 16.35 0.22
C GLU A 73 11.44 15.76 -1.12
N ILE A 74 12.25 14.69 -1.09
CA ILE A 74 12.71 14.01 -2.30
C ILE A 74 11.54 13.43 -3.11
N LEU A 75 10.57 12.83 -2.43
CA LEU A 75 9.34 12.33 -3.08
C LEU A 75 8.62 13.44 -3.82
N GLU A 76 8.42 14.59 -3.19
CA GLU A 76 7.65 15.70 -3.72
C GLU A 76 8.38 16.48 -4.81
N THR A 77 9.71 16.65 -4.68
CA THR A 77 10.49 17.51 -5.58
C THR A 77 11.12 16.78 -6.76
N GLU A 78 11.40 15.49 -6.62
CA GLU A 78 12.12 14.71 -7.62
C GLU A 78 11.28 13.54 -8.16
N VAL A 79 10.83 12.66 -7.28
CA VAL A 79 10.24 11.37 -7.68
C VAL A 79 8.89 11.55 -8.37
N LEU A 80 7.99 12.30 -7.73
CA LEU A 80 6.63 12.48 -8.27
C LEU A 80 6.57 13.35 -9.52
N PRO A 81 7.33 14.46 -9.65
CA PRO A 81 7.41 15.20 -10.90
C PRO A 81 7.97 14.40 -12.06
N ASP A 82 9.03 13.62 -11.85
CA ASP A 82 9.59 12.73 -12.88
C ASP A 82 8.59 11.64 -13.29
N TRP A 83 7.91 11.03 -12.31
CA TRP A 83 6.84 10.08 -12.60
C TRP A 83 5.69 10.72 -13.40
N ALA A 84 5.22 11.90 -13.00
CA ALA A 84 4.13 12.61 -13.67
C ALA A 84 4.47 12.97 -15.13
N ALA A 85 5.71 13.39 -15.38
CA ALA A 85 6.19 13.66 -16.73
C ALA A 85 6.12 12.43 -17.65
N ARG A 86 6.35 11.24 -17.11
CA ARG A 86 6.26 9.97 -17.86
C ARG A 86 4.84 9.42 -17.94
N ALA A 87 4.08 9.52 -16.86
CA ALA A 87 2.74 8.97 -16.77
C ALA A 87 1.68 9.79 -17.51
N GLY A 88 1.87 11.10 -17.59
CA GLY A 88 0.98 12.05 -18.23
C GLY A 88 -0.15 12.57 -17.33
N ALA A 89 -0.86 13.57 -17.84
CA ALA A 89 -1.84 14.34 -17.06
C ALA A 89 -2.99 13.50 -16.50
N GLU A 90 -3.49 12.52 -17.25
CA GLU A 90 -4.58 11.66 -16.78
C GLU A 90 -4.19 10.87 -15.53
N TRP A 91 -3.03 10.23 -15.53
CA TRP A 91 -2.56 9.46 -14.37
C TRP A 91 -2.17 10.36 -13.20
N THR A 92 -1.63 11.55 -13.47
CA THR A 92 -1.36 12.57 -12.44
C THR A 92 -2.66 12.99 -11.73
N ALA A 93 -3.74 13.23 -12.49
CA ALA A 93 -5.03 13.54 -11.91
C ALA A 93 -5.57 12.37 -11.05
N ARG A 94 -5.47 11.13 -11.54
CA ARG A 94 -5.88 9.93 -10.79
C ARG A 94 -5.08 9.76 -9.49
N TRP A 95 -3.77 10.01 -9.51
CA TRP A 95 -2.95 10.05 -8.30
C TRP A 95 -3.49 11.06 -7.29
N ASN A 96 -3.68 12.31 -7.73
CA ASN A 96 -4.15 13.39 -6.88
C ASN A 96 -5.52 13.11 -6.27
N ASP A 97 -6.39 12.41 -7.01
CA ASP A 97 -7.74 12.08 -6.56
C ASP A 97 -7.83 10.84 -5.67
N SER A 98 -6.79 10.03 -5.62
CA SER A 98 -6.76 8.76 -4.85
C SER A 98 -5.63 8.73 -3.82
N VAL A 99 -4.51 8.16 -4.18
CA VAL A 99 -3.35 7.96 -3.27
C VAL A 99 -2.85 9.29 -2.69
N GLY A 100 -2.77 10.33 -3.53
CA GLY A 100 -2.30 11.65 -3.12
C GLY A 100 -3.11 12.25 -1.97
N LYS A 101 -4.44 12.04 -1.96
CA LYS A 101 -5.30 12.45 -0.84
C LYS A 101 -5.03 11.68 0.44
N VAL A 102 -4.76 10.38 0.33
CA VAL A 102 -4.51 9.51 1.49
C VAL A 102 -3.17 9.82 2.14
N VAL A 103 -2.12 9.99 1.32
CA VAL A 103 -0.75 10.25 1.84
C VAL A 103 -0.46 11.74 2.05
N GLY A 104 -1.39 12.61 1.67
CA GLY A 104 -1.24 14.06 1.81
C GLY A 104 -0.17 14.67 0.89
N VAL A 105 0.04 14.07 -0.29
CA VAL A 105 1.00 14.55 -1.29
C VAL A 105 0.33 14.65 -2.65
N THR A 106 0.27 15.85 -3.19
CA THR A 106 -0.30 16.11 -4.52
C THR A 106 0.77 16.61 -5.49
N ILE A 107 0.57 16.32 -6.76
CA ILE A 107 1.46 16.73 -7.85
C ILE A 107 0.82 17.91 -8.55
N ALA A 108 1.57 18.97 -8.77
CA ALA A 108 1.10 20.09 -9.58
C ALA A 108 0.79 19.60 -11.02
N ALA A 109 -0.36 19.99 -11.55
CA ALA A 109 -0.66 19.77 -12.96
C ALA A 109 0.26 20.66 -13.80
N ASN A 110 1.08 20.04 -14.65
CA ASN A 110 1.86 20.74 -15.66
C ASN A 110 1.00 21.03 -16.88
#